data_cb8aa6c5cdaadc9683048d6683bacfdc
#
_entry.id   cb8aa6c5cdaadc9683048d6683bacfdc
#
_cell.length_a   1.000
_cell.length_b   1.000
_cell.length_c   1.000
_cell.angle_alpha   90.00
_cell.angle_beta   90.00
_cell.angle_gamma   90.00
#
_symmetry.space_group_name_H-M   'P 1'
#
loop_
_entity.id
_entity.type
_entity.pdbx_description
1 polymer ?
#
loop_
_entity_poly.entity_id
_entity_poly.type
_entity_poly.pdbx_seq_one_letter_code
_entity_poly.pdbx_strand_id
1 'polypeptide(L)'
;WSEVYQIQFLIGLALLALVMLIVRHEQTAPSGGAGIGGVGALRRMPGWLPIIVAYSTFGFMYLLVLGFLTTRLEDDSLWTTQSAASTFSAMGFAMIFGGPTFVTLAHKIGVRLALATAFGLWPIFVGIVITGYPTPTLLACIGLGFLFSALPTLITLYVVENTTVKDYGPSFAAATLAFGIAQTISPPIGGYLADLTGSFTLVFMLAALMSVIGLLATLKLPRNAP
;
A
#
# COMPACT_ATOMS: atom_id res chain seq x y z
N TRP A 1 -3.25 27.55 -2.09
CA TRP A 1 -2.81 26.25 -2.68
C TRP A 1 -1.48 26.39 -3.43
N SER A 2 -1.24 27.48 -4.16
CA SER A 2 0.00 27.69 -4.93
C SER A 2 1.26 27.63 -4.04
N GLU A 3 1.23 28.24 -2.86
CA GLU A 3 2.35 28.24 -1.91
C GLU A 3 2.71 26.84 -1.41
N VAL A 4 1.71 25.99 -1.16
CA VAL A 4 1.93 24.59 -0.72
C VAL A 4 2.67 23.81 -1.81
N TYR A 5 2.24 23.94 -3.05
CA TYR A 5 2.91 23.28 -4.18
C TYR A 5 4.32 23.83 -4.43
N GLN A 6 4.54 25.13 -4.24
CA GLN A 6 5.87 25.74 -4.36
C GLN A 6 6.82 25.22 -3.28
N ILE A 7 6.37 25.12 -2.04
CA ILE A 7 7.17 24.56 -0.94
C ILE A 7 7.50 23.09 -1.21
N GLN A 8 6.54 22.29 -1.64
CA GLN A 8 6.77 20.87 -2.00
C GLN A 8 7.77 20.74 -3.15
N PHE A 9 7.67 21.59 -4.16
CA PHE A 9 8.60 21.62 -5.28
C PHE A 9 10.02 21.95 -4.82
N LEU A 10 10.21 22.98 -3.98
CA LEU A 10 11.51 23.36 -3.44
C LEU A 10 12.13 22.26 -2.58
N ILE A 11 11.33 21.60 -1.73
CA ILE A 11 11.78 20.45 -0.95
C ILE A 11 12.21 19.32 -1.88
N GLY A 12 11.42 19.00 -2.90
CA GLY A 12 11.75 17.97 -3.89
C GLY A 12 13.05 18.28 -4.64
N LEU A 13 13.25 19.53 -5.03
CA LEU A 13 14.48 19.98 -5.70
C LEU A 13 15.70 19.87 -4.79
N ALA A 14 15.56 20.26 -3.52
CA ALA A 14 16.63 20.15 -2.52
C ALA A 14 17.01 18.68 -2.26
N LEU A 15 16.02 17.79 -2.14
CA LEU A 15 16.25 16.35 -2.00
C LEU A 15 16.92 15.76 -3.24
N LEU A 16 16.50 16.14 -4.44
CA LEU A 16 17.12 15.71 -5.69
C LEU A 16 18.59 16.14 -5.75
N ALA A 17 18.88 17.42 -5.42
CA ALA A 17 20.25 17.92 -5.36
C ALA A 17 21.09 17.14 -4.33
N LEU A 18 20.54 16.86 -3.15
CA LEU A 18 21.19 16.08 -2.10
C LEU A 18 21.51 14.65 -2.58
N VAL A 19 20.55 13.98 -3.25
CA VAL A 19 20.75 12.65 -3.82
C VAL A 19 21.85 12.68 -4.88
N MET A 20 21.84 13.66 -5.78
CA MET A 20 22.88 13.79 -6.82
C MET A 20 24.28 14.01 -6.23
N LEU A 21 24.39 14.70 -5.07
CA LEU A 21 25.66 14.94 -4.39
C LEU A 21 26.17 13.72 -3.63
N ILE A 22 25.28 12.93 -3.03
CA ILE A 22 25.63 11.81 -2.16
C ILE A 22 25.77 10.50 -2.95
N VAL A 23 24.88 10.25 -3.91
CA VAL A 23 24.89 9.03 -4.71
C VAL A 23 25.98 9.12 -5.76
N ARG A 24 27.12 8.49 -5.48
CA ARG A 24 28.16 8.27 -6.50
C ARG A 24 27.57 7.38 -7.60
N HIS A 25 27.78 7.80 -8.83
CA HIS A 25 27.42 7.02 -10.02
C HIS A 25 28.31 5.78 -10.08
N GLU A 26 27.92 4.70 -9.38
CA GLU A 26 28.46 3.39 -9.67
C GLU A 26 27.94 2.99 -11.04
N GLN A 27 28.85 2.80 -12.00
CA GLN A 27 28.51 2.20 -13.29
C GLN A 27 28.06 0.77 -13.01
N THR A 28 26.79 0.60 -12.75
CA THR A 28 26.14 -0.71 -12.78
C THR A 28 26.33 -1.24 -14.18
N ALA A 29 27.03 -2.36 -14.31
CA ALA A 29 27.12 -3.10 -15.56
C ALA A 29 25.70 -3.21 -16.15
N PRO A 30 25.50 -2.99 -17.46
CA PRO A 30 24.20 -3.00 -18.06
C PRO A 30 23.51 -4.32 -17.75
N SER A 31 22.55 -4.26 -16.83
CA SER A 31 21.65 -5.37 -16.54
C SER A 31 20.91 -5.64 -17.83
N GLY A 32 21.21 -6.77 -18.46
CA GLY A 32 20.71 -7.14 -19.76
C GLY A 32 19.19 -6.95 -19.84
N GLY A 33 18.78 -6.09 -20.79
CA GLY A 33 17.46 -6.01 -21.34
C GLY A 33 16.37 -5.59 -20.37
N ALA A 34 16.03 -4.30 -20.38
CA ALA A 34 14.71 -3.79 -19.99
C ALA A 34 13.65 -4.29 -21.01
N GLY A 35 13.47 -5.59 -21.07
CA GLY A 35 12.40 -6.25 -21.81
C GLY A 35 11.46 -6.95 -20.82
N ILE A 36 10.42 -7.58 -21.34
CA ILE A 36 9.48 -8.48 -20.66
C ILE A 36 10.16 -9.51 -19.69
N GLY A 37 11.49 -9.47 -19.58
CA GLY A 37 12.34 -10.27 -18.68
C GLY A 37 11.99 -10.21 -17.20
N GLY A 38 11.38 -9.12 -16.73
CA GLY A 38 10.93 -8.99 -15.32
C GLY A 38 9.85 -10.01 -14.96
N VAL A 39 8.94 -10.31 -15.88
CA VAL A 39 7.90 -11.33 -15.66
C VAL A 39 8.52 -12.73 -15.61
N GLY A 40 9.54 -13.00 -16.42
CA GLY A 40 10.28 -14.26 -16.38
C GLY A 40 11.04 -14.46 -15.05
N ALA A 41 11.71 -13.43 -14.54
CA ALA A 41 12.36 -13.46 -13.25
C ALA A 41 11.36 -13.69 -12.11
N LEU A 42 10.26 -12.95 -12.13
CA LEU A 42 9.19 -13.04 -11.15
C LEU A 42 8.58 -14.45 -11.12
N ARG A 43 8.31 -15.08 -12.26
CA ARG A 43 7.75 -16.45 -12.34
C ARG A 43 8.67 -17.52 -11.75
N ARG A 44 9.98 -17.27 -11.67
CA ARG A 44 10.91 -18.19 -11.01
C ARG A 44 10.85 -18.13 -9.49
N MET A 45 10.29 -17.05 -8.94
CA MET A 45 10.15 -16.86 -7.50
C MET A 45 9.08 -17.79 -6.93
N PRO A 46 9.35 -18.51 -5.82
CA PRO A 46 8.32 -19.24 -5.09
C PRO A 46 7.16 -18.33 -4.66
N GLY A 47 5.93 -18.75 -4.91
CA GLY A 47 4.76 -17.94 -4.54
C GLY A 47 4.56 -16.66 -5.37
N TRP A 48 5.11 -16.58 -6.59
CA TRP A 48 5.00 -15.42 -7.46
C TRP A 48 3.56 -14.98 -7.73
N LEU A 49 2.64 -15.92 -7.97
CA LEU A 49 1.24 -15.59 -8.27
C LEU A 49 0.50 -15.07 -7.03
N PRO A 50 0.53 -15.74 -5.86
CA PRO A 50 -0.04 -15.19 -4.63
C PRO A 50 0.49 -13.81 -4.27
N ILE A 51 1.78 -13.53 -4.41
CA ILE A 51 2.31 -12.22 -4.03
C ILE A 51 1.89 -11.12 -5.01
N ILE A 52 1.77 -11.41 -6.32
CA ILE A 52 1.22 -10.46 -7.29
C ILE A 52 -0.24 -10.16 -6.96
N VAL A 53 -1.05 -11.17 -6.69
CA VAL A 53 -2.46 -10.98 -6.31
C VAL A 53 -2.53 -10.12 -5.05
N ALA A 54 -1.76 -10.42 -4.01
CA ALA A 54 -1.71 -9.63 -2.79
C ALA A 54 -1.28 -8.18 -3.06
N TYR A 55 -0.27 -7.96 -3.90
CA TYR A 55 0.20 -6.61 -4.20
C TYR A 55 -0.80 -5.82 -5.06
N SER A 56 -1.43 -6.48 -6.04
CA SER A 56 -2.48 -5.85 -6.84
C SER A 56 -3.71 -5.49 -6.02
N THR A 57 -4.16 -6.37 -5.12
CA THR A 57 -5.28 -6.06 -4.21
C THR A 57 -4.92 -4.92 -3.27
N PHE A 58 -3.68 -4.86 -2.77
CA PHE A 58 -3.21 -3.71 -1.99
C PHE A 58 -3.26 -2.42 -2.81
N GLY A 59 -2.75 -2.42 -4.05
CA GLY A 59 -2.80 -1.25 -4.93
C GLY A 59 -4.22 -0.75 -5.17
N PHE A 60 -5.14 -1.69 -5.37
CA PHE A 60 -6.56 -1.37 -5.58
C PHE A 60 -7.20 -0.75 -4.34
N MET A 61 -7.10 -1.40 -3.18
CA MET A 61 -7.73 -0.91 -1.94
C MET A 61 -7.03 0.34 -1.38
N TYR A 62 -5.74 0.51 -1.65
CA TYR A 62 -4.94 1.65 -1.22
C TYR A 62 -5.57 2.99 -1.63
N LEU A 63 -5.81 3.19 -2.92
CA LEU A 63 -6.37 4.45 -3.42
C LEU A 63 -7.86 4.59 -3.15
N LEU A 64 -8.62 3.52 -2.99
CA LEU A 64 -10.01 3.63 -2.56
C LEU A 64 -10.11 4.27 -1.17
N VAL A 65 -9.27 3.84 -0.23
CA VAL A 65 -9.29 4.41 1.12
C VAL A 65 -8.60 5.76 1.17
N LEU A 66 -7.38 5.88 0.63
CA LEU A 66 -6.61 7.12 0.70
C LEU A 66 -7.28 8.26 -0.07
N GLY A 67 -7.82 7.97 -1.25
CA GLY A 67 -8.42 8.95 -2.14
C GLY A 67 -9.79 9.43 -1.69
N PHE A 68 -10.56 8.59 -0.99
CA PHE A 68 -11.95 8.92 -0.63
C PHE A 68 -12.19 9.07 0.87
N LEU A 69 -11.16 8.94 1.75
CA LEU A 69 -11.35 8.98 3.20
C LEU A 69 -11.94 10.29 3.68
N THR A 70 -11.36 11.42 3.31
CA THR A 70 -11.83 12.74 3.76
C THR A 70 -13.23 13.03 3.26
N THR A 71 -13.48 12.80 1.97
CA THR A 71 -14.79 13.00 1.36
C THR A 71 -15.85 12.12 2.04
N ARG A 72 -15.53 10.86 2.30
CA ARG A 72 -16.46 9.99 3.03
C ARG A 72 -16.77 10.50 4.44
N LEU A 73 -15.76 10.99 5.17
CA LEU A 73 -15.99 11.51 6.52
C LEU A 73 -16.84 12.78 6.50
N GLU A 74 -16.66 13.64 5.49
CA GLU A 74 -17.44 14.86 5.32
C GLU A 74 -18.86 14.57 4.83
N ASP A 75 -19.02 13.82 3.75
CA ASP A 75 -20.30 13.63 3.07
C ASP A 75 -21.18 12.58 3.77
N ASP A 76 -20.62 11.39 4.10
CA ASP A 76 -21.42 10.30 4.67
C ASP A 76 -21.55 10.40 6.20
N SER A 77 -20.53 10.94 6.89
CA SER A 77 -20.49 10.99 8.36
C SER A 77 -20.69 12.39 8.93
N LEU A 78 -20.88 13.41 8.06
CA LEU A 78 -21.14 14.82 8.40
C LEU A 78 -20.03 15.42 9.32
N TRP A 79 -18.80 15.01 9.13
CA TRP A 79 -17.68 15.59 9.87
C TRP A 79 -17.32 16.96 9.30
N THR A 80 -16.75 17.79 10.15
CA THR A 80 -16.16 19.04 9.66
C THR A 80 -14.90 18.74 8.85
N THR A 81 -14.61 19.55 7.83
CA THR A 81 -13.37 19.47 7.03
C THR A 81 -12.11 19.45 7.91
N GLN A 82 -12.11 20.25 9.00
CA GLN A 82 -11.00 20.28 9.95
C GLN A 82 -10.81 18.93 10.65
N SER A 83 -11.87 18.27 11.09
CA SER A 83 -11.80 16.96 11.76
C SER A 83 -11.38 15.85 10.78
N ALA A 84 -11.91 15.86 9.56
CA ALA A 84 -11.53 14.92 8.50
C ALA A 84 -10.03 15.08 8.14
N ALA A 85 -9.57 16.31 7.91
CA ALA A 85 -8.18 16.62 7.58
C ALA A 85 -7.21 16.24 8.72
N SER A 86 -7.56 16.51 9.98
CA SER A 86 -6.70 16.15 11.13
C SER A 86 -6.63 14.63 11.30
N THR A 87 -7.72 13.90 11.06
CA THR A 87 -7.73 12.43 11.07
C THR A 87 -6.87 11.85 9.94
N PHE A 88 -6.95 12.42 8.73
CA PHE A 88 -6.09 12.04 7.62
C PHE A 88 -4.60 12.30 7.94
N SER A 89 -4.30 13.43 8.57
CA SER A 89 -2.93 13.76 9.01
C SER A 89 -2.41 12.80 10.07
N ALA A 90 -3.24 12.42 11.05
CA ALA A 90 -2.89 11.42 12.05
C ALA A 90 -2.61 10.05 11.43
N MET A 91 -3.40 9.63 10.44
CA MET A 91 -3.14 8.43 9.64
C MET A 91 -1.80 8.52 8.92
N GLY A 92 -1.51 9.66 8.25
CA GLY A 92 -0.24 9.89 7.57
C GLY A 92 0.96 9.83 8.52
N PHE A 93 0.83 10.40 9.73
CA PHE A 93 1.88 10.31 10.76
C PHE A 93 2.11 8.86 11.22
N ALA A 94 1.06 8.08 11.39
CA ALA A 94 1.14 6.68 11.77
C ALA A 94 1.86 5.80 10.72
N MET A 95 1.82 6.17 9.44
CA MET A 95 2.54 5.46 8.36
C MET A 95 4.05 5.40 8.62
N ILE A 96 4.64 6.37 9.31
CA ILE A 96 6.08 6.38 9.63
C ILE A 96 6.48 5.12 10.42
N PHE A 97 5.60 4.64 11.28
CA PHE A 97 5.90 3.55 12.22
C PHE A 97 5.49 2.17 11.72
N GLY A 98 4.60 2.09 10.72
CA GLY A 98 4.03 0.82 10.27
C GLY A 98 5.07 -0.13 9.67
N GLY A 99 5.91 0.34 8.75
CA GLY A 99 6.96 -0.47 8.13
C GLY A 99 7.91 -1.10 9.16
N PRO A 100 8.59 -0.31 10.00
CA PRO A 100 9.49 -0.84 11.04
C PRO A 100 8.80 -1.81 12.00
N THR A 101 7.57 -1.49 12.44
CA THR A 101 6.80 -2.35 13.36
C THR A 101 6.52 -3.72 12.74
N PHE A 102 6.05 -3.75 11.49
CA PHE A 102 5.68 -5.00 10.83
C PHE A 102 6.90 -5.78 10.32
N VAL A 103 8.02 -5.14 10.01
CA VAL A 103 9.30 -5.83 9.77
C VAL A 103 9.75 -6.53 11.05
N THR A 104 9.69 -5.86 12.20
CA THR A 104 10.00 -6.48 13.50
C THR A 104 9.07 -7.66 13.79
N LEU A 105 7.79 -7.55 13.45
CA LEU A 105 6.84 -8.66 13.56
C LEU A 105 7.22 -9.79 12.61
N ALA A 106 7.57 -9.48 11.35
CA ALA A 106 7.97 -10.47 10.36
C ALA A 106 9.19 -11.29 10.78
N HIS A 107 10.16 -10.66 11.45
CA HIS A 107 11.31 -11.38 12.03
C HIS A 107 10.91 -12.38 13.12
N LYS A 108 9.78 -12.17 13.81
CA LYS A 108 9.31 -13.07 14.88
C LYS A 108 8.41 -14.20 14.38
N ILE A 109 7.51 -13.90 13.45
CA ILE A 109 6.47 -14.84 13.01
C ILE A 109 6.57 -15.24 11.54
N GLY A 110 7.55 -14.70 10.81
CA GLY A 110 7.73 -14.87 9.37
C GLY A 110 6.91 -13.88 8.53
N VAL A 111 7.44 -13.54 7.35
CA VAL A 111 6.85 -12.52 6.45
C VAL A 111 5.44 -12.90 6.00
N ARG A 112 5.18 -14.19 5.73
CA ARG A 112 3.87 -14.69 5.34
C ARG A 112 2.78 -14.39 6.39
N LEU A 113 3.04 -14.69 7.67
CA LEU A 113 2.08 -14.45 8.75
C LEU A 113 1.94 -12.95 9.06
N ALA A 114 3.01 -12.18 8.96
CA ALA A 114 2.96 -10.74 9.11
C ALA A 114 2.09 -10.08 8.01
N LEU A 115 2.23 -10.52 6.74
CA LEU A 115 1.36 -10.12 5.64
C LEU A 115 -0.10 -10.51 5.90
N ALA A 116 -0.36 -11.75 6.30
CA ALA A 116 -1.70 -12.22 6.62
C ALA A 116 -2.33 -11.39 7.76
N THR A 117 -1.55 -11.05 8.79
CA THR A 117 -1.99 -10.17 9.88
C THR A 117 -2.37 -8.78 9.37
N ALA A 118 -1.51 -8.17 8.53
CA ALA A 118 -1.77 -6.85 7.97
C ALA A 118 -3.03 -6.83 7.10
N PHE A 119 -3.19 -7.79 6.18
CA PHE A 119 -4.39 -7.91 5.35
C PHE A 119 -5.63 -8.25 6.18
N GLY A 120 -5.51 -9.06 7.24
CA GLY A 120 -6.63 -9.42 8.11
C GLY A 120 -7.12 -8.28 9.01
N LEU A 121 -6.23 -7.39 9.45
CA LEU A 121 -6.59 -6.20 10.23
C LEU A 121 -7.27 -5.11 9.38
N TRP A 122 -6.95 -5.05 8.09
CA TRP A 122 -7.47 -4.02 7.20
C TRP A 122 -9.00 -3.94 7.16
N PRO A 123 -9.76 -5.03 6.90
CA PRO A 123 -11.21 -4.96 6.83
C PRO A 123 -11.83 -4.62 8.18
N ILE A 124 -11.18 -4.92 9.29
CA ILE A 124 -11.63 -4.55 10.63
C ILE A 124 -11.58 -3.02 10.79
N PHE A 125 -10.44 -2.41 10.47
CA PHE A 125 -10.31 -0.96 10.56
C PHE A 125 -11.20 -0.22 9.57
N VAL A 126 -11.30 -0.72 8.33
CA VAL A 126 -12.24 -0.15 7.34
C VAL A 126 -13.69 -0.26 7.84
N GLY A 127 -14.07 -1.39 8.42
CA GLY A 127 -15.40 -1.58 9.01
C GLY A 127 -15.68 -0.56 10.13
N ILE A 128 -14.70 -0.27 10.99
CA ILE A 128 -14.83 0.76 12.01
C ILE A 128 -14.96 2.16 11.39
N VAL A 129 -14.17 2.47 10.35
CA VAL A 129 -14.27 3.76 9.63
C VAL A 129 -15.66 3.93 9.00
N ILE A 130 -16.27 2.86 8.51
CA ILE A 130 -17.63 2.89 7.96
C ILE A 130 -18.67 3.31 9.02
N THR A 131 -18.45 3.07 10.29
CA THR A 131 -19.39 3.48 11.34
C THR A 131 -19.51 5.00 11.50
N GLY A 132 -18.47 5.75 11.15
CA GLY A 132 -18.42 7.21 11.24
C GLY A 132 -18.33 7.79 12.66
N TYR A 133 -18.27 6.96 13.71
CA TYR A 133 -18.12 7.45 15.08
C TYR A 133 -16.73 8.08 15.30
N PRO A 134 -16.63 9.32 15.82
CA PRO A 134 -15.38 10.08 15.80
C PRO A 134 -14.17 9.35 16.41
N THR A 135 -14.26 8.96 17.67
CA THR A 135 -13.11 8.33 18.36
C THR A 135 -12.72 6.96 17.77
N PRO A 136 -13.65 6.01 17.54
CA PRO A 136 -13.31 4.75 16.89
C PRO A 136 -12.71 4.95 15.49
N THR A 137 -13.27 5.85 14.69
CA THR A 137 -12.78 6.14 13.34
C THR A 137 -11.36 6.71 13.37
N LEU A 138 -11.05 7.64 14.27
CA LEU A 138 -9.69 8.17 14.42
C LEU A 138 -8.70 7.05 14.77
N LEU A 139 -9.02 6.19 15.71
CA LEU A 139 -8.17 5.06 16.09
C LEU A 139 -8.00 4.05 14.94
N ALA A 140 -9.06 3.77 14.20
CA ALA A 140 -9.01 2.91 13.03
C ALA A 140 -8.16 3.52 11.90
N CYS A 141 -8.25 4.83 11.67
CA CYS A 141 -7.40 5.54 10.70
C CYS A 141 -5.92 5.49 11.09
N ILE A 142 -5.58 5.63 12.38
CA ILE A 142 -4.21 5.42 12.87
C ILE A 142 -3.76 3.98 12.57
N GLY A 143 -4.60 2.99 12.87
CA GLY A 143 -4.34 1.58 12.53
C GLY A 143 -4.14 1.35 11.02
N LEU A 144 -5.00 1.94 10.18
CA LEU A 144 -4.82 1.91 8.72
C LEU A 144 -3.49 2.55 8.31
N GLY A 145 -3.07 3.65 8.93
CA GLY A 145 -1.78 4.28 8.70
C GLY A 145 -0.62 3.30 8.88
N PHE A 146 -0.61 2.53 9.97
CA PHE A 146 0.38 1.46 10.14
C PHE A 146 0.36 0.45 8.99
N LEU A 147 -0.83 0.03 8.55
CA LEU A 147 -0.98 -0.98 7.50
C LEU A 147 -0.60 -0.46 6.11
N PHE A 148 -0.82 0.84 5.84
CA PHE A 148 -0.45 1.47 4.57
C PHE A 148 1.06 1.37 4.27
N SER A 149 1.91 1.50 5.26
CA SER A 149 3.35 1.35 5.07
C SER A 149 3.84 -0.08 5.34
N ALA A 150 3.14 -0.84 6.18
CA ALA A 150 3.49 -2.23 6.48
C ALA A 150 3.39 -3.14 5.26
N LEU A 151 2.26 -3.07 4.51
CA LEU A 151 2.00 -3.98 3.39
C LEU A 151 3.06 -3.88 2.28
N PRO A 152 3.38 -2.70 1.72
CA PRO A 152 4.41 -2.61 0.68
C PRO A 152 5.79 -3.01 1.20
N THR A 153 6.11 -2.68 2.45
CA THR A 153 7.38 -3.06 3.08
C THR A 153 7.50 -4.58 3.21
N LEU A 154 6.46 -5.26 3.68
CA LEU A 154 6.44 -6.72 3.80
C LEU A 154 6.45 -7.43 2.45
N ILE A 155 5.76 -6.89 1.43
CA ILE A 155 5.80 -7.42 0.06
C ILE A 155 7.22 -7.30 -0.50
N THR A 156 7.86 -6.15 -0.32
CA THR A 156 9.27 -5.95 -0.70
C THR A 156 10.18 -6.96 0.00
N LEU A 157 10.01 -7.13 1.31
CA LEU A 157 10.78 -8.08 2.11
C LEU A 157 10.59 -9.52 1.60
N TYR A 158 9.35 -9.92 1.29
CA TYR A 158 9.07 -11.24 0.71
C TYR A 158 9.80 -11.44 -0.63
N VAL A 159 9.78 -10.44 -1.52
CA VAL A 159 10.48 -10.52 -2.81
C VAL A 159 11.99 -10.61 -2.61
N VAL A 160 12.56 -9.82 -1.69
CA VAL A 160 14.00 -9.88 -1.36
C VAL A 160 14.40 -11.26 -0.85
N GLU A 161 13.65 -11.84 0.08
CA GLU A 161 13.96 -13.15 0.67
C GLU A 161 13.83 -14.33 -0.31
N ASN A 162 13.01 -14.18 -1.36
CA ASN A 162 12.68 -15.27 -2.28
C ASN A 162 13.25 -15.09 -3.70
N THR A 163 14.12 -14.11 -3.90
CA THR A 163 14.82 -13.87 -5.18
C THR A 163 16.31 -13.78 -5.00
N THR A 164 17.05 -14.04 -6.09
CA THR A 164 18.49 -13.77 -6.13
C THR A 164 18.75 -12.28 -6.34
N VAL A 165 19.93 -11.79 -6.00
CA VAL A 165 20.34 -10.39 -6.22
C VAL A 165 20.13 -9.97 -7.68
N LYS A 166 20.37 -10.87 -8.64
CA LYS A 166 20.17 -10.62 -10.08
C LYS A 166 18.70 -10.51 -10.47
N ASP A 167 17.84 -11.31 -9.87
CA ASP A 167 16.42 -11.41 -10.22
C ASP A 167 15.53 -10.44 -9.40
N TYR A 168 16.04 -9.88 -8.30
CA TYR A 168 15.26 -8.99 -7.42
C TYR A 168 14.68 -7.78 -8.16
N GLY A 169 15.53 -6.96 -8.76
CA GLY A 169 15.10 -5.74 -9.45
C GLY A 169 14.05 -6.00 -10.53
N PRO A 170 14.30 -6.92 -11.49
CA PRO A 170 13.31 -7.27 -12.50
C PRO A 170 12.00 -7.83 -11.92
N SER A 171 12.07 -8.70 -10.90
CA SER A 171 10.89 -9.30 -10.26
C SER A 171 10.05 -8.24 -9.53
N PHE A 172 10.70 -7.37 -8.76
CA PHE A 172 10.03 -6.30 -8.04
C PHE A 172 9.40 -5.28 -8.99
N ALA A 173 10.08 -4.91 -10.07
CA ALA A 173 9.52 -4.02 -11.09
C ALA A 173 8.25 -4.61 -11.74
N ALA A 174 8.25 -5.90 -12.08
CA ALA A 174 7.08 -6.56 -12.65
C ALA A 174 5.91 -6.65 -11.64
N ALA A 175 6.19 -6.91 -10.37
CA ALA A 175 5.18 -6.90 -9.32
C ALA A 175 4.61 -5.48 -9.08
N THR A 176 5.47 -4.46 -9.09
CA THR A 176 5.07 -3.06 -8.94
C THR A 176 4.23 -2.56 -10.13
N LEU A 177 4.49 -3.08 -11.34
CA LEU A 177 3.64 -2.78 -12.49
C LEU A 177 2.20 -3.28 -12.29
N ALA A 178 2.02 -4.50 -11.78
CA ALA A 178 0.70 -5.04 -11.47
C ALA A 178 -0.02 -4.23 -10.38
N PHE A 179 0.70 -3.82 -9.33
CA PHE A 179 0.22 -2.88 -8.31
C PHE A 179 -0.22 -1.56 -8.95
N GLY A 180 0.62 -0.93 -9.78
CA GLY A 180 0.32 0.35 -10.43
C GLY A 180 -0.90 0.30 -11.35
N ILE A 181 -1.09 -0.79 -12.11
CA ILE A 181 -2.29 -0.99 -12.92
C ILE A 181 -3.54 -1.04 -12.03
N ALA A 182 -3.51 -1.85 -10.97
CA ALA A 182 -4.63 -1.98 -10.05
C ALA A 182 -4.95 -0.64 -9.36
N GLN A 183 -3.94 0.09 -8.95
CA GLN A 183 -4.03 1.42 -8.34
C GLN A 183 -4.65 2.45 -9.30
N THR A 184 -4.32 2.41 -10.59
CA THR A 184 -4.86 3.33 -11.59
C THR A 184 -6.34 3.07 -11.89
N ILE A 185 -6.76 1.81 -11.84
CA ILE A 185 -8.15 1.39 -12.14
C ILE A 185 -9.08 1.67 -10.95
N SER A 186 -8.59 1.65 -9.72
CA SER A 186 -9.44 1.69 -8.53
C SER A 186 -10.19 3.02 -8.34
N PRO A 187 -9.63 4.24 -8.50
CA PRO A 187 -10.37 5.47 -8.28
C PRO A 187 -11.56 5.69 -9.24
N PRO A 188 -11.44 5.42 -10.56
CA PRO A 188 -12.60 5.47 -11.45
C PRO A 188 -13.74 4.54 -11.02
N ILE A 189 -13.42 3.32 -10.56
CA ILE A 189 -14.42 2.39 -10.05
C ILE A 189 -15.03 2.92 -8.76
N GLY A 190 -14.19 3.43 -7.84
CA GLY A 190 -14.66 4.03 -6.59
C GLY A 190 -15.58 5.23 -6.81
N GLY A 191 -15.20 6.16 -7.69
CA GLY A 191 -16.02 7.31 -8.06
C GLY A 191 -17.38 6.88 -8.67
N TYR A 192 -17.35 5.96 -9.63
CA TYR A 192 -18.59 5.44 -10.24
C TYR A 192 -19.52 4.80 -9.20
N LEU A 193 -18.99 4.02 -8.25
CA LEU A 193 -19.78 3.42 -7.18
C LEU A 193 -20.37 4.47 -6.24
N ALA A 194 -19.61 5.50 -5.91
CA ALA A 194 -20.07 6.60 -5.08
C ALA A 194 -21.17 7.38 -5.78
N ASP A 195 -21.03 7.71 -7.07
CA ASP A 195 -22.05 8.39 -7.87
C ASP A 195 -23.34 7.57 -7.99
N LEU A 196 -23.22 6.25 -8.16
CA LEU A 196 -24.36 5.34 -8.29
C LEU A 196 -25.17 5.22 -6.99
N THR A 197 -24.49 5.24 -5.83
CA THR A 197 -25.13 5.00 -4.52
C THR A 197 -25.37 6.26 -3.71
N GLY A 198 -24.79 7.38 -4.10
CA GLY A 198 -24.79 8.63 -3.32
C GLY A 198 -24.01 8.50 -1.99
N SER A 199 -23.11 7.51 -1.86
CA SER A 199 -22.37 7.24 -0.62
C SER A 199 -21.05 6.52 -0.91
N PHE A 200 -20.03 6.79 -0.11
CA PHE A 200 -18.73 6.10 -0.18
C PHE A 200 -18.71 4.78 0.59
N THR A 201 -19.79 4.39 1.26
CA THR A 201 -19.85 3.15 2.04
C THR A 201 -19.54 1.92 1.19
N LEU A 202 -20.10 1.82 -0.03
CA LEU A 202 -19.82 0.69 -0.93
C LEU A 202 -18.37 0.67 -1.43
N VAL A 203 -17.77 1.85 -1.61
CA VAL A 203 -16.34 1.99 -1.99
C VAL A 203 -15.44 1.39 -0.90
N PHE A 204 -15.72 1.70 0.37
CA PHE A 204 -14.99 1.18 1.51
C PHE A 204 -15.24 -0.33 1.74
N MET A 205 -16.46 -0.80 1.51
CA MET A 205 -16.77 -2.24 1.51
C MET A 205 -15.98 -2.99 0.44
N LEU A 206 -15.84 -2.41 -0.76
CA LEU A 206 -15.02 -2.98 -1.83
C LEU A 206 -13.55 -3.02 -1.44
N ALA A 207 -13.02 -1.97 -0.79
CA ALA A 207 -11.64 -1.98 -0.27
C ALA A 207 -11.44 -3.07 0.79
N ALA A 208 -12.42 -3.28 1.69
CA ALA A 208 -12.39 -4.36 2.68
C ALA A 208 -12.42 -5.75 2.01
N LEU A 209 -13.26 -5.93 0.98
CA LEU A 209 -13.32 -7.18 0.20
C LEU A 209 -11.99 -7.48 -0.50
N MET A 210 -11.37 -6.49 -1.13
CA MET A 210 -10.05 -6.65 -1.75
C MET A 210 -8.99 -7.06 -0.74
N SER A 211 -9.04 -6.53 0.47
CA SER A 211 -8.16 -6.96 1.56
C SER A 211 -8.34 -8.44 1.93
N VAL A 212 -9.57 -8.94 1.94
CA VAL A 212 -9.83 -10.37 2.17
C VAL A 212 -9.23 -11.23 1.05
N ILE A 213 -9.33 -10.78 -0.20
CA ILE A 213 -8.67 -11.48 -1.34
C ILE A 213 -7.15 -11.47 -1.15
N GLY A 214 -6.57 -10.34 -0.73
CA GLY A 214 -5.15 -10.24 -0.39
C GLY A 214 -4.74 -11.18 0.75
N LEU A 215 -5.56 -11.29 1.80
CA LEU A 215 -5.36 -12.25 2.90
C LEU A 215 -5.35 -13.69 2.37
N LEU A 216 -6.34 -14.07 1.58
CA LEU A 216 -6.42 -15.42 1.01
C LEU A 216 -5.22 -15.73 0.09
N ALA A 217 -4.75 -14.73 -0.65
CA ALA A 217 -3.54 -14.87 -1.46
C ALA A 217 -2.29 -15.07 -0.59
N THR A 218 -2.12 -14.29 0.48
CA THR A 218 -0.96 -14.44 1.39
C THR A 218 -0.95 -15.77 2.11
N LEU A 219 -2.10 -16.33 2.45
CA LEU A 219 -2.20 -17.65 3.05
C LEU A 219 -1.76 -18.79 2.10
N LYS A 220 -1.75 -18.54 0.79
CA LYS A 220 -1.23 -19.48 -0.23
C LYS A 220 0.27 -19.33 -0.50
N LEU A 221 0.93 -18.34 0.11
CA LEU A 221 2.39 -18.23 0.01
C LEU A 221 3.08 -19.45 0.62
N PRO A 222 4.17 -19.93 0.05
CA PRO A 222 4.98 -20.99 0.65
C PRO A 222 5.35 -20.63 2.10
N ARG A 223 5.36 -21.64 2.97
CA ARG A 223 5.98 -21.48 4.28
C ARG A 223 7.49 -21.49 4.02
N ASN A 224 8.19 -20.45 4.43
CA ASN A 224 9.64 -20.51 4.43
C ASN A 224 10.01 -21.71 5.31
N ALA A 225 10.77 -22.64 4.77
CA ALA A 225 11.39 -23.65 5.60
C ALA A 225 12.28 -22.95 6.63
N PRO A 226 12.29 -23.39 7.88
CA PRO A 226 13.13 -22.81 8.91
C PRO A 226 14.62 -22.91 8.56
#